data_1386d4e84877d6c470070fa29d752335
#
_entry.id   1386d4e84877d6c470070fa29d752335
#
_cell.length_a   1.000
_cell.length_b   1.000
_cell.length_c   1.000
_cell.angle_alpha   90.00
_cell.angle_beta   90.00
_cell.angle_gamma   90.00
#
_symmetry.space_group_name_H-M   'P 1'
#
loop_
_entity.id
_entity.type
_entity.pdbx_description
1 polymer ?
#
loop_
_entity_poly.entity_id
_entity_poly.type
_entity_poly.pdbx_seq_one_letter_code
_entity_poly.pdbx_strand_id
1 'polypeptide(L)'
;MIKSDSASTTGHAQTTSTYVNPHVKFPRRPLVAVRNWRISPWLMPVAYFLGRYIVLPSFFGHIQVTGQENIPRSGPVILAPTHRSRWDSLVLPYAAGRHLTGRDMQFMVTIDECQGLQGWFVLRMGGFPVNTQRPAIATLRHVVKLMQRGEMLVIYPEGDIHRDGQVHLLKPGIARLALNAESKYPGLGIKVIPVSIQYSESYPHWGADVNIRIDQPIQARDYMNGNLKLEAKRLTADLTHKLKQLSQESEVRRNIEPENSSPASPPSPCYISTTSRVQLPIPSD
;
A
#
# COMPACT_ATOMS: atom_id res chain seq x y z
N MET A 1 -27.57 51.62 -50.23
CA MET A 1 -27.55 50.21 -50.63
C MET A 1 -26.20 49.63 -50.19
N ILE A 2 -26.07 49.16 -48.91
CA ILE A 2 -24.83 48.71 -48.33
C ILE A 2 -25.18 47.34 -47.67
N LYS A 3 -24.61 46.25 -48.20
CA LYS A 3 -24.72 44.93 -47.68
C LYS A 3 -23.77 44.78 -46.49
N SER A 4 -24.28 44.38 -45.37
CA SER A 4 -23.51 43.93 -44.21
C SER A 4 -23.37 42.42 -44.27
N ASP A 5 -22.14 41.92 -44.46
CA ASP A 5 -21.77 40.49 -44.31
C ASP A 5 -21.41 40.23 -42.87
N SER A 6 -22.21 39.40 -42.22
CA SER A 6 -21.93 38.84 -40.88
C SER A 6 -21.19 37.51 -41.01
N ALA A 7 -19.93 37.51 -40.69
CA ALA A 7 -19.11 36.29 -40.59
C ALA A 7 -19.34 35.61 -39.23
N SER A 8 -19.96 34.42 -39.23
CA SER A 8 -20.06 33.54 -38.07
C SER A 8 -18.80 32.66 -37.99
N THR A 9 -18.01 32.87 -36.95
CA THR A 9 -16.84 32.04 -36.65
C THR A 9 -17.28 30.86 -35.80
N THR A 10 -17.47 29.70 -36.41
CA THR A 10 -17.64 28.42 -35.71
C THR A 10 -16.28 27.86 -35.37
N GLY A 11 -15.91 27.91 -34.09
CA GLY A 11 -14.73 27.27 -33.56
C GLY A 11 -14.90 25.75 -33.53
N HIS A 12 -14.22 25.04 -34.41
CA HIS A 12 -14.05 23.58 -34.32
C HIS A 12 -13.07 23.22 -33.19
N ALA A 13 -13.59 22.65 -32.12
CA ALA A 13 -12.77 21.95 -31.14
C ALA A 13 -12.17 20.69 -31.79
N GLN A 14 -10.88 20.74 -32.07
CA GLN A 14 -10.12 19.57 -32.52
C GLN A 14 -9.96 18.59 -31.36
N THR A 15 -10.75 17.52 -31.37
CA THR A 15 -10.54 16.31 -30.58
C THR A 15 -9.28 15.62 -31.10
N THR A 16 -8.15 15.75 -30.41
CA THR A 16 -6.96 14.97 -30.67
C THR A 16 -7.22 13.51 -30.31
N SER A 17 -7.71 12.76 -31.28
CA SER A 17 -7.73 11.29 -31.23
C SER A 17 -6.29 10.80 -31.27
N THR A 18 -5.81 10.24 -30.15
CA THR A 18 -4.51 9.57 -30.07
C THR A 18 -4.58 8.30 -30.91
N TYR A 19 -4.08 8.38 -32.12
CA TYR A 19 -4.00 7.26 -33.07
C TYR A 19 -2.99 6.23 -32.53
N VAL A 20 -3.47 5.16 -31.92
CA VAL A 20 -2.63 4.02 -31.54
C VAL A 20 -2.31 3.25 -32.81
N ASN A 21 -1.05 3.32 -33.25
CA ASN A 21 -0.55 2.61 -34.42
C ASN A 21 -0.71 1.09 -34.24
N PRO A 22 -1.56 0.40 -35.04
CA PRO A 22 -1.83 -1.06 -34.89
C PRO A 22 -0.63 -1.96 -35.26
N HIS A 23 0.48 -1.40 -35.77
CA HIS A 23 1.64 -2.16 -36.21
C HIS A 23 2.81 -2.18 -35.24
N VAL A 24 2.68 -1.64 -34.02
CA VAL A 24 3.68 -1.85 -32.98
C VAL A 24 3.62 -3.30 -32.54
N LYS A 25 4.43 -4.14 -33.15
CA LYS A 25 4.70 -5.51 -32.69
C LYS A 25 5.49 -5.39 -31.38
N PHE A 26 4.79 -5.41 -30.26
CA PHE A 26 5.45 -5.62 -28.98
C PHE A 26 6.18 -6.96 -29.05
N PRO A 27 7.48 -7.03 -28.71
CA PRO A 27 8.17 -8.28 -28.67
C PRO A 27 7.41 -9.23 -27.75
N ARG A 28 6.96 -10.38 -28.27
CA ARG A 28 6.43 -11.48 -27.48
C ARG A 28 7.60 -12.05 -26.67
N ARG A 29 7.98 -11.35 -25.60
CA ARG A 29 8.92 -11.94 -24.64
C ARG A 29 8.18 -13.16 -24.06
N PRO A 30 8.80 -14.35 -24.10
CA PRO A 30 8.19 -15.53 -23.49
C PRO A 30 7.85 -15.15 -22.07
N LEU A 31 6.63 -15.48 -21.63
CA LEU A 31 6.25 -15.48 -20.23
C LEU A 31 7.38 -16.26 -19.54
N VAL A 32 8.27 -15.54 -18.86
CA VAL A 32 9.22 -16.20 -17.98
C VAL A 32 8.35 -16.99 -17.04
N ALA A 33 8.33 -18.29 -17.24
CA ALA A 33 7.69 -19.20 -16.31
C ALA A 33 8.52 -19.09 -15.03
N VAL A 34 8.23 -18.08 -14.21
CA VAL A 34 8.84 -17.89 -12.90
C VAL A 34 8.28 -18.99 -12.01
N ARG A 35 8.88 -20.15 -12.14
CA ARG A 35 8.44 -21.43 -11.56
C ARG A 35 8.66 -21.49 -10.04
N ASN A 36 9.32 -20.48 -9.42
CA ASN A 36 9.73 -20.50 -8.01
C ASN A 36 9.50 -19.17 -7.29
N TRP A 37 8.28 -18.66 -7.29
CA TRP A 37 7.84 -17.59 -6.39
C TRP A 37 7.46 -18.19 -5.04
N ARG A 38 8.44 -18.44 -4.23
CA ARG A 38 8.22 -18.87 -2.84
C ARG A 38 8.88 -17.87 -1.91
N ILE A 39 8.12 -17.41 -0.93
CA ILE A 39 8.68 -16.67 0.21
C ILE A 39 9.82 -17.49 0.79
N SER A 40 10.96 -16.84 0.99
CA SER A 40 12.11 -17.48 1.62
C SER A 40 11.91 -17.48 3.14
N PRO A 41 11.80 -18.65 3.79
CA PRO A 41 11.50 -18.73 5.22
C PRO A 41 12.60 -18.15 6.12
N TRP A 42 13.85 -18.12 5.63
CA TRP A 42 14.99 -17.56 6.37
C TRP A 42 15.27 -16.09 5.99
N LEU A 43 15.00 -15.67 4.74
CA LEU A 43 15.22 -14.29 4.31
C LEU A 43 14.16 -13.34 4.88
N MET A 44 12.91 -13.78 4.98
CA MET A 44 11.81 -12.93 5.45
C MET A 44 12.00 -12.42 6.89
N PRO A 45 12.33 -13.25 7.90
CA PRO A 45 12.58 -12.74 9.25
C PRO A 45 13.70 -11.69 9.28
N VAL A 46 14.78 -11.92 8.53
CA VAL A 46 15.91 -10.98 8.44
C VAL A 46 15.47 -9.68 7.78
N ALA A 47 14.72 -9.76 6.68
CA ALA A 47 14.23 -8.58 5.97
C ALA A 47 13.24 -7.77 6.82
N TYR A 48 12.34 -8.43 7.56
CA TYR A 48 11.44 -7.76 8.51
C TYR A 48 12.22 -7.08 9.64
N PHE A 49 13.22 -7.77 10.20
CA PHE A 49 14.07 -7.19 11.26
C PHE A 49 14.83 -5.96 10.75
N LEU A 50 15.55 -6.10 9.64
CA LEU A 50 16.31 -5.00 9.04
C LEU A 50 15.40 -3.83 8.63
N GLY A 51 14.28 -4.13 7.95
CA GLY A 51 13.33 -3.11 7.53
C GLY A 51 12.77 -2.34 8.72
N ARG A 52 12.29 -3.05 9.75
CA ARG A 52 11.60 -2.44 10.88
C ARG A 52 12.52 -1.69 11.83
N TYR A 53 13.70 -2.23 12.15
CA TYR A 53 14.55 -1.69 13.22
C TYR A 53 15.75 -0.89 12.71
N ILE A 54 16.10 -1.01 11.43
CA ILE A 54 17.27 -0.34 10.87
C ILE A 54 16.86 0.58 9.72
N VAL A 55 16.37 0.02 8.60
CA VAL A 55 16.18 0.78 7.35
C VAL A 55 15.13 1.88 7.51
N LEU A 56 13.93 1.54 7.96
CA LEU A 56 12.83 2.51 8.04
C LEU A 56 13.08 3.58 9.12
N PRO A 57 13.48 3.24 10.37
CA PRO A 57 13.75 4.26 11.37
C PRO A 57 14.98 5.13 11.08
N SER A 58 15.94 4.63 10.28
CA SER A 58 17.10 5.45 9.88
C SER A 58 16.81 6.35 8.68
N PHE A 59 15.79 6.05 7.88
CA PHE A 59 15.45 6.84 6.70
C PHE A 59 14.32 7.83 6.97
N PHE A 60 13.25 7.42 7.67
CA PHE A 60 12.10 8.25 7.97
C PHE A 60 12.25 8.97 9.32
N GLY A 61 11.73 10.20 9.41
CA GLY A 61 11.67 10.97 10.67
C GLY A 61 10.64 10.33 11.60
N HIS A 62 9.38 10.33 11.21
CA HIS A 62 8.31 9.70 11.97
C HIS A 62 7.50 8.73 11.10
N ILE A 63 7.17 7.58 11.68
CA ILE A 63 6.29 6.59 11.07
C ILE A 63 5.07 6.43 11.96
N GLN A 64 3.98 7.08 11.58
CA GLN A 64 2.72 6.98 12.31
C GLN A 64 1.82 5.92 11.67
N VAL A 65 1.30 5.00 12.48
CA VAL A 65 0.38 3.95 12.02
C VAL A 65 -0.86 3.95 12.90
N THR A 66 -2.05 3.96 12.28
CA THR A 66 -3.33 3.89 12.97
C THR A 66 -4.24 2.84 12.33
N GLY A 67 -5.16 2.25 13.12
CA GLY A 67 -6.10 1.25 12.63
C GLY A 67 -5.51 -0.15 12.45
N GLN A 68 -4.39 -0.47 13.08
CA GLN A 68 -3.76 -1.80 13.00
C GLN A 68 -4.67 -2.92 13.53
N GLU A 69 -5.54 -2.60 14.48
CA GLU A 69 -6.56 -3.48 15.04
C GLU A 69 -7.57 -3.98 14.01
N ASN A 70 -7.72 -3.27 12.90
CA ASN A 70 -8.62 -3.63 11.79
C ASN A 70 -8.10 -4.78 10.94
N ILE A 71 -6.83 -5.19 11.12
CA ILE A 71 -6.22 -6.26 10.34
C ILE A 71 -6.51 -7.62 10.98
N PRO A 72 -7.25 -8.51 10.29
CA PRO A 72 -7.52 -9.84 10.82
C PRO A 72 -6.26 -10.68 10.95
N ARG A 73 -6.12 -11.40 12.05
CA ARG A 73 -5.00 -12.33 12.27
C ARG A 73 -5.14 -13.63 11.48
N SER A 74 -6.33 -13.92 10.95
CA SER A 74 -6.61 -15.14 10.18
C SER A 74 -7.60 -14.88 9.05
N GLY A 75 -7.69 -15.82 8.11
CA GLY A 75 -8.56 -15.75 6.94
C GLY A 75 -7.98 -14.91 5.80
N PRO A 76 -8.59 -14.99 4.61
CA PRO A 76 -8.09 -14.29 3.42
C PRO A 76 -8.28 -12.79 3.51
N VAL A 77 -7.21 -12.06 3.27
CA VAL A 77 -7.18 -10.60 3.31
C VAL A 77 -6.59 -10.05 2.02
N ILE A 78 -7.21 -9.02 1.45
CA ILE A 78 -6.65 -8.19 0.40
C ILE A 78 -6.44 -6.79 0.98
N LEU A 79 -5.19 -6.42 1.21
CA LEU A 79 -4.83 -5.05 1.52
C LEU A 79 -4.86 -4.22 0.23
N ALA A 80 -5.60 -3.13 0.26
CA ALA A 80 -5.79 -2.22 -0.87
C ALA A 80 -5.20 -0.83 -0.54
N PRO A 81 -3.86 -0.68 -0.55
CA PRO A 81 -3.22 0.58 -0.20
C PRO A 81 -3.25 1.59 -1.36
N THR A 82 -3.25 2.89 -1.03
CA THR A 82 -2.83 3.93 -1.98
C THR A 82 -1.37 3.71 -2.38
N HIS A 83 -0.98 4.14 -3.59
CA HIS A 83 0.39 3.94 -4.09
C HIS A 83 1.08 5.27 -4.31
N ARG A 84 1.97 5.65 -3.39
CA ARG A 84 2.62 6.96 -3.35
C ARG A 84 4.11 6.90 -3.67
N SER A 85 4.75 5.76 -3.34
CA SER A 85 6.19 5.61 -3.50
C SER A 85 6.59 4.13 -3.64
N ARG A 86 7.79 3.88 -4.12
CA ARG A 86 8.41 2.53 -4.04
C ARG A 86 8.64 2.09 -2.58
N TRP A 87 8.74 3.03 -1.65
CA TRP A 87 8.83 2.76 -0.21
C TRP A 87 7.58 2.08 0.37
N ASP A 88 6.42 2.18 -0.32
CA ASP A 88 5.16 1.57 0.14
C ASP A 88 5.30 0.05 0.35
N SER A 89 6.15 -0.61 -0.46
CA SER A 89 6.43 -2.05 -0.33
C SER A 89 7.21 -2.41 0.95
N LEU A 90 7.83 -1.45 1.62
CA LEU A 90 8.54 -1.62 2.90
C LEU A 90 7.74 -1.07 4.08
N VAL A 91 7.08 0.09 3.92
CA VAL A 91 6.30 0.69 5.01
C VAL A 91 5.01 -0.09 5.30
N LEU A 92 4.41 -0.74 4.29
CA LEU A 92 3.22 -1.57 4.50
C LEU A 92 3.51 -2.82 5.35
N PRO A 93 4.58 -3.62 5.11
CA PRO A 93 5.00 -4.67 6.03
C PRO A 93 5.37 -4.18 7.43
N TYR A 94 5.90 -2.97 7.55
CA TYR A 94 6.12 -2.33 8.85
C TYR A 94 4.80 -2.11 9.59
N ALA A 95 3.76 -1.64 8.90
CA ALA A 95 2.46 -1.33 9.50
C ALA A 95 1.59 -2.57 9.78
N ALA A 96 1.61 -3.57 8.90
CA ALA A 96 0.62 -4.64 8.86
C ALA A 96 1.23 -6.05 8.74
N GLY A 97 2.55 -6.20 8.86
CA GLY A 97 3.26 -7.45 8.57
C GLY A 97 3.31 -8.45 9.72
N ARG A 98 4.31 -9.32 9.64
CA ARG A 98 4.48 -10.50 10.50
C ARG A 98 4.50 -10.19 12.01
N HIS A 99 5.06 -9.04 12.41
CA HIS A 99 5.13 -8.65 13.83
C HIS A 99 3.74 -8.43 14.47
N LEU A 100 2.74 -8.02 13.67
CA LEU A 100 1.39 -7.76 14.12
C LEU A 100 0.48 -8.98 13.94
N THR A 101 0.59 -9.64 12.78
CA THR A 101 -0.36 -10.68 12.35
C THR A 101 0.21 -12.10 12.41
N GLY A 102 1.53 -12.25 12.56
CA GLY A 102 2.23 -13.52 12.40
C GLY A 102 2.33 -14.00 10.94
N ARG A 103 1.84 -13.22 9.97
CA ARG A 103 1.63 -13.62 8.57
C ARG A 103 2.52 -12.82 7.63
N ASP A 104 2.97 -13.47 6.57
CA ASP A 104 3.67 -12.80 5.47
C ASP A 104 2.69 -12.22 4.46
N MET A 105 3.14 -11.19 3.75
CA MET A 105 2.37 -10.56 2.68
C MET A 105 2.82 -11.07 1.32
N GLN A 106 1.85 -11.28 0.44
CA GLN A 106 2.08 -11.56 -0.98
C GLN A 106 1.80 -10.28 -1.78
N PHE A 107 2.75 -9.85 -2.61
CA PHE A 107 2.63 -8.62 -3.39
C PHE A 107 2.38 -8.94 -4.86
N MET A 108 1.32 -8.37 -5.44
CA MET A 108 1.11 -8.41 -6.87
C MET A 108 1.97 -7.34 -7.53
N VAL A 109 2.99 -7.74 -8.28
CA VAL A 109 3.95 -6.83 -8.92
C VAL A 109 3.93 -6.99 -10.44
N THR A 110 4.27 -5.92 -11.16
CA THR A 110 4.36 -5.99 -12.63
C THR A 110 5.52 -6.86 -13.06
N ILE A 111 5.39 -7.53 -14.22
CA ILE A 111 6.42 -8.43 -14.76
C ILE A 111 7.78 -7.74 -14.89
N ASP A 112 7.79 -6.45 -15.22
CA ASP A 112 9.01 -5.68 -15.44
C ASP A 112 9.84 -5.52 -14.16
N GLU A 113 9.20 -5.48 -13.00
CA GLU A 113 9.87 -5.43 -11.69
C GLU A 113 10.45 -6.78 -11.25
N CYS A 114 10.13 -7.87 -11.95
CA CYS A 114 10.57 -9.22 -11.63
C CYS A 114 11.83 -9.65 -12.41
N GLN A 115 12.65 -8.71 -12.88
CA GLN A 115 13.83 -8.99 -13.69
C GLN A 115 15.15 -8.76 -12.91
N GLY A 116 16.19 -9.51 -13.28
CA GLY A 116 17.52 -9.36 -12.70
C GLY A 116 17.62 -9.67 -11.20
N LEU A 117 18.60 -9.07 -10.53
CA LEU A 117 18.84 -9.25 -9.11
C LEU A 117 17.70 -8.66 -8.25
N GLN A 118 17.17 -7.51 -8.65
CA GLN A 118 15.99 -6.88 -8.00
C GLN A 118 14.80 -7.85 -8.05
N GLY A 119 14.50 -8.41 -9.23
CA GLY A 119 13.40 -9.35 -9.40
C GLY A 119 13.57 -10.61 -8.57
N TRP A 120 14.80 -11.14 -8.48
CA TRP A 120 15.08 -12.26 -7.58
C TRP A 120 14.71 -11.95 -6.14
N PHE A 121 15.09 -10.75 -5.66
CA PHE A 121 14.79 -10.31 -4.30
C PHE A 121 13.29 -10.13 -4.09
N VAL A 122 12.60 -9.42 -4.99
CA VAL A 122 11.16 -9.20 -4.96
C VAL A 122 10.39 -10.51 -4.87
N LEU A 123 10.76 -11.51 -5.71
CA LEU A 123 10.09 -12.81 -5.71
C LEU A 123 10.31 -13.61 -4.42
N ARG A 124 11.47 -13.46 -3.76
CA ARG A 124 11.78 -14.10 -2.48
C ARG A 124 11.12 -13.41 -1.30
N MET A 125 10.79 -12.14 -1.47
CA MET A 125 10.08 -11.31 -0.48
C MET A 125 8.55 -11.37 -0.61
N GLY A 126 8.00 -12.33 -1.37
CA GLY A 126 6.56 -12.51 -1.51
C GLY A 126 5.95 -11.82 -2.74
N GLY A 127 6.77 -11.19 -3.59
CA GLY A 127 6.29 -10.68 -4.87
C GLY A 127 5.96 -11.81 -5.85
N PHE A 128 4.89 -11.66 -6.62
CA PHE A 128 4.59 -12.53 -7.75
C PHE A 128 4.17 -11.70 -8.97
N PRO A 129 4.64 -12.09 -10.18
CA PRO A 129 4.46 -11.29 -11.38
C PRO A 129 3.04 -11.33 -11.90
N VAL A 130 2.54 -10.18 -12.34
CA VAL A 130 1.28 -10.05 -13.06
C VAL A 130 1.45 -9.18 -14.29
N ASN A 131 0.80 -9.57 -15.38
CA ASN A 131 0.55 -8.66 -16.48
C ASN A 131 -0.73 -7.89 -16.16
N THR A 132 -0.61 -6.62 -15.81
CA THR A 132 -1.75 -5.78 -15.37
C THR A 132 -2.75 -5.50 -16.48
N GLN A 133 -2.33 -5.54 -17.76
CA GLN A 133 -3.19 -5.33 -18.91
C GLN A 133 -4.00 -6.60 -19.25
N ARG A 134 -3.37 -7.76 -19.18
CA ARG A 134 -3.98 -9.07 -19.45
C ARG A 134 -3.48 -10.10 -18.44
N PRO A 135 -4.08 -10.16 -17.25
CA PRO A 135 -3.68 -11.14 -16.24
C PRO A 135 -3.80 -12.57 -16.79
N ALA A 136 -2.73 -13.33 -16.69
CA ALA A 136 -2.73 -14.72 -17.09
C ALA A 136 -3.69 -15.52 -16.18
N ILE A 137 -4.38 -16.51 -16.74
CA ILE A 137 -5.27 -17.42 -15.97
C ILE A 137 -4.49 -18.08 -14.82
N ALA A 138 -3.20 -18.38 -15.04
CA ALA A 138 -2.33 -18.94 -14.00
C ALA A 138 -2.17 -18.02 -12.80
N THR A 139 -2.02 -16.69 -13.02
CA THR A 139 -1.94 -15.69 -11.97
C THR A 139 -3.24 -15.61 -11.18
N LEU A 140 -4.39 -15.56 -11.86
CA LEU A 140 -5.70 -15.56 -11.20
C LEU A 140 -5.92 -16.83 -10.37
N ARG A 141 -5.54 -18.00 -10.90
CA ARG A 141 -5.60 -19.27 -10.14
C ARG A 141 -4.68 -19.25 -8.92
N HIS A 142 -3.50 -18.63 -9.04
CA HIS A 142 -2.58 -18.49 -7.91
C HIS A 142 -3.20 -17.65 -6.81
N VAL A 143 -3.76 -16.48 -7.14
CA VAL A 143 -4.42 -15.60 -6.17
C VAL A 143 -5.57 -16.33 -5.46
N VAL A 144 -6.43 -17.05 -6.21
CA VAL A 144 -7.50 -17.85 -5.59
C VAL A 144 -6.94 -18.88 -4.60
N LYS A 145 -5.82 -19.54 -4.93
CA LYS A 145 -5.15 -20.47 -4.01
C LYS A 145 -4.61 -19.77 -2.76
N LEU A 146 -4.08 -18.53 -2.90
CA LEU A 146 -3.66 -17.73 -1.74
C LEU A 146 -4.85 -17.42 -0.83
N MET A 147 -5.99 -17.01 -1.41
CA MET A 147 -7.21 -16.75 -0.64
C MET A 147 -7.71 -18.00 0.08
N GLN A 148 -7.72 -19.17 -0.60
CA GLN A 148 -8.10 -20.44 0.03
C GLN A 148 -7.19 -20.85 1.21
N ARG A 149 -5.93 -20.45 1.19
CA ARG A 149 -4.97 -20.69 2.29
C ARG A 149 -5.09 -19.65 3.40
N GLY A 150 -5.98 -18.66 3.24
CA GLY A 150 -6.10 -17.58 4.19
C GLY A 150 -4.92 -16.61 4.19
N GLU A 151 -4.20 -16.47 3.09
CA GLU A 151 -3.03 -15.60 2.97
C GLU A 151 -3.41 -14.10 2.89
N MET A 152 -2.42 -13.23 3.14
CA MET A 152 -2.55 -11.80 2.96
C MET A 152 -1.99 -11.38 1.60
N LEU A 153 -2.82 -10.74 0.79
CA LEU A 153 -2.48 -10.25 -0.54
C LEU A 153 -2.48 -8.73 -0.55
N VAL A 154 -1.48 -8.13 -1.16
CA VAL A 154 -1.38 -6.68 -1.39
C VAL A 154 -1.59 -6.40 -2.86
N ILE A 155 -2.57 -5.54 -3.16
CA ILE A 155 -2.83 -5.06 -4.51
C ILE A 155 -3.05 -3.55 -4.44
N TYR A 156 -2.26 -2.80 -5.18
CA TYR A 156 -2.44 -1.35 -5.33
C TYR A 156 -3.59 -1.06 -6.31
N PRO A 157 -4.75 -0.54 -5.84
CA PRO A 157 -5.94 -0.42 -6.69
C PRO A 157 -5.81 0.64 -7.78
N GLU A 158 -4.98 1.65 -7.57
CA GLU A 158 -4.69 2.71 -8.54
C GLU A 158 -3.87 2.17 -9.73
N GLY A 159 -3.01 1.18 -9.48
CA GLY A 159 -2.22 0.47 -10.49
C GLY A 159 -0.96 1.19 -10.94
N ASP A 160 -0.75 2.42 -10.50
CA ASP A 160 0.44 3.25 -10.74
C ASP A 160 0.79 4.07 -9.50
N ILE A 161 2.01 4.63 -9.43
CA ILE A 161 2.45 5.52 -8.35
C ILE A 161 1.96 6.95 -8.62
N HIS A 162 1.13 7.47 -7.72
CA HIS A 162 0.62 8.86 -7.77
C HIS A 162 1.15 9.63 -6.57
N ARG A 163 1.87 10.74 -6.80
CA ARG A 163 2.60 11.49 -5.76
C ARG A 163 1.93 12.78 -5.32
N ASP A 164 0.76 13.07 -5.87
CA ASP A 164 -0.03 14.30 -5.59
C ASP A 164 -0.87 14.21 -4.31
N GLY A 165 -0.78 13.11 -3.57
CA GLY A 165 -1.58 12.87 -2.36
C GLY A 165 -3.04 12.51 -2.62
N GLN A 166 -3.54 12.65 -3.85
CA GLN A 166 -4.93 12.41 -4.21
C GLN A 166 -5.19 10.93 -4.52
N VAL A 167 -6.39 10.45 -4.21
CA VAL A 167 -6.83 9.11 -4.59
C VAL A 167 -7.37 9.14 -6.01
N HIS A 168 -6.65 8.49 -6.91
CA HIS A 168 -7.00 8.39 -8.33
C HIS A 168 -8.05 7.30 -8.60
N LEU A 169 -8.43 7.18 -9.88
CA LEU A 169 -9.42 6.20 -10.31
C LEU A 169 -8.95 4.78 -10.02
N LEU A 170 -9.72 4.05 -9.22
CA LEU A 170 -9.40 2.67 -8.89
C LEU A 170 -9.76 1.70 -10.02
N LYS A 171 -8.85 0.79 -10.31
CA LYS A 171 -9.09 -0.33 -11.24
C LYS A 171 -9.99 -1.36 -10.56
N PRO A 172 -11.04 -1.89 -11.23
CA PRO A 172 -11.98 -2.84 -10.62
C PRO A 172 -11.40 -4.25 -10.41
N GLY A 173 -10.08 -4.40 -10.55
CA GLY A 173 -9.38 -5.68 -10.45
C GLY A 173 -9.54 -6.37 -9.10
N ILE A 174 -9.39 -5.62 -8.01
CA ILE A 174 -9.54 -6.13 -6.64
C ILE A 174 -10.95 -6.67 -6.40
N ALA A 175 -11.96 -5.86 -6.70
CA ALA A 175 -13.35 -6.23 -6.51
C ALA A 175 -13.73 -7.47 -7.33
N ARG A 176 -13.37 -7.49 -8.63
CA ARG A 176 -13.63 -8.67 -9.49
C ARG A 176 -12.94 -9.91 -8.96
N LEU A 177 -11.71 -9.79 -8.48
CA LEU A 177 -10.94 -10.91 -7.96
C LEU A 177 -11.58 -11.46 -6.67
N ALA A 178 -11.92 -10.59 -5.72
CA ALA A 178 -12.55 -10.97 -4.45
C ALA A 178 -13.90 -11.64 -4.70
N LEU A 179 -14.79 -11.01 -5.49
CA LEU A 179 -16.13 -11.54 -5.75
C LEU A 179 -16.12 -12.83 -6.58
N ASN A 180 -15.24 -12.95 -7.59
CA ASN A 180 -15.12 -14.20 -8.34
C ASN A 180 -14.59 -15.35 -7.47
N ALA A 181 -13.67 -15.07 -6.55
CA ALA A 181 -13.15 -16.09 -5.63
C ALA A 181 -14.22 -16.50 -4.61
N GLU A 182 -14.96 -15.55 -4.02
CA GLU A 182 -16.06 -15.81 -3.10
C GLU A 182 -17.21 -16.56 -3.78
N SER A 183 -17.57 -16.19 -5.02
CA SER A 183 -18.60 -16.89 -5.82
C SER A 183 -18.21 -18.34 -6.13
N LYS A 184 -16.94 -18.58 -6.45
CA LYS A 184 -16.46 -19.92 -6.78
C LYS A 184 -16.29 -20.82 -5.56
N TYR A 185 -15.98 -20.22 -4.42
CA TYR A 185 -15.73 -20.89 -3.15
C TYR A 185 -16.50 -20.15 -2.05
N PRO A 186 -17.81 -20.37 -1.93
CA PRO A 186 -18.66 -19.70 -0.95
C PRO A 186 -18.16 -19.92 0.48
N GLY A 187 -18.13 -18.86 1.27
CA GLY A 187 -17.68 -18.93 2.65
C GLY A 187 -16.19 -18.72 2.87
N LEU A 188 -15.42 -18.33 1.83
CA LEU A 188 -14.02 -17.92 2.02
C LEU A 188 -13.89 -16.75 3.01
N GLY A 189 -14.86 -15.83 3.02
CA GLY A 189 -14.88 -14.66 3.89
C GLY A 189 -13.77 -13.67 3.57
N ILE A 190 -13.55 -13.38 2.28
CA ILE A 190 -12.52 -12.44 1.82
C ILE A 190 -12.81 -11.05 2.35
N LYS A 191 -11.80 -10.45 2.97
CA LYS A 191 -11.83 -9.08 3.49
C LYS A 191 -10.92 -8.18 2.68
N VAL A 192 -11.49 -7.09 2.14
CA VAL A 192 -10.73 -6.04 1.46
C VAL A 192 -10.51 -4.90 2.44
N ILE A 193 -9.27 -4.55 2.72
CA ILE A 193 -8.91 -3.56 3.73
C ILE A 193 -8.33 -2.33 3.04
N PRO A 194 -9.01 -1.17 3.13
CA PRO A 194 -8.48 0.08 2.62
C PRO A 194 -7.31 0.55 3.49
N VAL A 195 -6.22 0.97 2.85
CA VAL A 195 -5.04 1.52 3.55
C VAL A 195 -4.62 2.81 2.86
N SER A 196 -4.57 3.91 3.59
CA SER A 196 -3.99 5.17 3.10
C SER A 196 -2.53 5.24 3.52
N ILE A 197 -1.64 5.47 2.57
CA ILE A 197 -0.22 5.77 2.81
C ILE A 197 0.01 7.19 2.30
N GLN A 198 0.54 8.05 3.16
CA GLN A 198 0.86 9.43 2.83
C GLN A 198 2.24 9.78 3.39
N TYR A 199 3.01 10.49 2.60
CA TYR A 199 4.30 11.03 2.99
C TYR A 199 4.19 12.55 3.19
N SER A 200 5.04 13.11 4.02
CA SER A 200 5.12 14.57 4.19
C SER A 200 5.41 15.28 2.87
N GLU A 201 6.09 14.59 1.96
CA GLU A 201 6.48 15.11 0.66
C GLU A 201 6.19 14.15 -0.49
N SER A 202 6.01 14.70 -1.69
CA SER A 202 5.73 13.93 -2.91
C SER A 202 6.83 12.92 -3.27
N TYR A 203 8.08 13.24 -2.91
CA TYR A 203 9.25 12.37 -3.07
C TYR A 203 9.90 12.17 -1.70
N PRO A 204 9.64 11.04 -1.02
CA PRO A 204 10.23 10.78 0.28
C PRO A 204 11.75 10.83 0.23
N HIS A 205 12.34 11.66 1.04
CA HIS A 205 13.77 11.81 1.25
C HIS A 205 14.13 11.45 2.70
N TRP A 206 15.40 11.57 3.04
CA TRP A 206 15.88 11.31 4.40
C TRP A 206 15.23 12.27 5.40
N GLY A 207 14.62 11.70 6.44
CA GLY A 207 13.90 12.47 7.47
C GLY A 207 12.44 12.78 7.13
N ALA A 208 11.93 12.40 5.94
CA ALA A 208 10.52 12.55 5.60
C ALA A 208 9.63 11.73 6.55
N ASP A 209 8.44 12.24 6.86
CA ASP A 209 7.45 11.53 7.66
C ASP A 209 6.52 10.69 6.81
N VAL A 210 6.02 9.60 7.38
CA VAL A 210 5.00 8.76 6.74
C VAL A 210 3.85 8.48 7.69
N ASN A 211 2.62 8.66 7.20
CA ASN A 211 1.40 8.34 7.90
C ASN A 211 0.66 7.21 7.19
N ILE A 212 0.35 6.15 7.93
CA ILE A 212 -0.33 4.96 7.43
C ILE A 212 -1.62 4.77 8.23
N ARG A 213 -2.76 4.75 7.53
CA ARG A 213 -4.09 4.59 8.14
C ARG A 213 -4.79 3.39 7.54
N ILE A 214 -5.31 2.54 8.40
CA ILE A 214 -5.93 1.27 8.04
C ILE A 214 -7.39 1.32 8.48
N ASP A 215 -8.31 1.21 7.52
CA ASP A 215 -9.75 1.27 7.79
C ASP A 215 -10.34 -0.12 8.07
N GLN A 216 -11.61 -0.12 8.46
CA GLN A 216 -12.40 -1.32 8.68
C GLN A 216 -12.53 -2.16 7.41
N PRO A 217 -12.45 -3.50 7.53
CA PRO A 217 -12.57 -4.40 6.39
C PRO A 217 -13.91 -4.27 5.67
N ILE A 218 -13.87 -4.27 4.34
CA ILE A 218 -15.03 -4.47 3.47
C ILE A 218 -15.16 -5.98 3.25
N GLN A 219 -16.32 -6.56 3.60
CA GLN A 219 -16.57 -7.99 3.43
C GLN A 219 -17.02 -8.27 1.99
N ALA A 220 -16.29 -9.09 1.23
CA ALA A 220 -16.68 -9.42 -0.14
C ALA A 220 -18.05 -10.11 -0.22
N ARG A 221 -18.41 -10.92 0.78
CA ARG A 221 -19.71 -11.61 0.85
C ARG A 221 -20.92 -10.67 0.85
N ASP A 222 -20.76 -9.44 1.35
CA ASP A 222 -21.86 -8.46 1.44
C ASP A 222 -22.25 -7.93 0.03
N TYR A 223 -21.46 -8.22 -0.99
CA TYR A 223 -21.66 -7.87 -2.40
C TYR A 223 -22.03 -9.08 -3.28
N MET A 224 -22.48 -10.18 -2.69
CA MET A 224 -22.82 -11.40 -3.43
C MET A 224 -24.30 -11.48 -3.83
N ASN A 225 -25.06 -10.37 -3.74
CA ASN A 225 -26.52 -10.36 -3.87
C ASN A 225 -27.05 -10.12 -5.30
N GLY A 226 -26.19 -10.20 -6.34
CA GLY A 226 -26.65 -9.86 -7.68
C GLY A 226 -25.66 -10.16 -8.80
N ASN A 227 -25.69 -9.32 -9.82
CA ASN A 227 -24.77 -9.42 -10.95
C ASN A 227 -23.35 -9.05 -10.51
N LEU A 228 -22.41 -10.00 -10.56
CA LEU A 228 -21.02 -9.83 -10.13
C LEU A 228 -20.32 -8.59 -10.74
N LYS A 229 -20.70 -8.24 -12.00
CA LYS A 229 -20.11 -7.04 -12.65
C LYS A 229 -20.63 -5.75 -12.01
N LEU A 230 -21.88 -5.70 -11.60
CA LEU A 230 -22.47 -4.55 -10.91
C LEU A 230 -21.94 -4.47 -9.50
N GLU A 231 -21.91 -5.58 -8.78
CA GLU A 231 -21.41 -5.64 -7.40
C GLU A 231 -19.91 -5.30 -7.33
N ALA A 232 -19.11 -5.70 -8.32
CA ALA A 232 -17.72 -5.28 -8.40
C ALA A 232 -17.56 -3.75 -8.60
N LYS A 233 -18.48 -3.10 -9.30
CA LYS A 233 -18.50 -1.62 -9.39
C LYS A 233 -18.85 -0.99 -8.04
N ARG A 234 -19.85 -1.54 -7.31
CA ARG A 234 -20.26 -1.06 -5.98
C ARG A 234 -19.10 -1.19 -4.99
N LEU A 235 -18.49 -2.38 -4.87
CA LEU A 235 -17.35 -2.60 -4.00
C LEU A 235 -16.18 -1.66 -4.36
N THR A 236 -15.92 -1.43 -5.65
CA THR A 236 -14.87 -0.49 -6.08
C THR A 236 -15.22 0.95 -5.69
N ALA A 237 -16.47 1.36 -5.78
CA ALA A 237 -16.93 2.69 -5.38
C ALA A 237 -16.80 2.88 -3.86
N ASP A 238 -17.20 1.90 -3.06
CA ASP A 238 -17.09 1.94 -1.60
C ASP A 238 -15.62 1.95 -1.14
N LEU A 239 -14.76 1.15 -1.80
CA LEU A 239 -13.31 1.21 -1.57
C LEU A 239 -12.74 2.58 -1.90
N THR A 240 -13.17 3.19 -3.02
CA THR A 240 -12.75 4.54 -3.40
C THR A 240 -13.16 5.58 -2.37
N HIS A 241 -14.40 5.52 -1.89
CA HIS A 241 -14.93 6.42 -0.88
C HIS A 241 -14.10 6.33 0.42
N LYS A 242 -13.88 5.11 0.91
CA LYS A 242 -13.09 4.87 2.12
C LYS A 242 -11.65 5.36 2.00
N LEU A 243 -10.96 5.10 0.89
CA LEU A 243 -9.60 5.59 0.66
C LEU A 243 -9.54 7.12 0.61
N LYS A 244 -10.52 7.78 -0.04
CA LYS A 244 -10.62 9.25 -0.06
C LYS A 244 -10.83 9.81 1.33
N GLN A 245 -11.73 9.24 2.11
CA GLN A 245 -11.98 9.65 3.49
C GLN A 245 -10.71 9.53 4.35
N LEU A 246 -10.03 8.38 4.31
CA LEU A 246 -8.75 8.18 5.03
C LEU A 246 -7.67 9.20 4.63
N SER A 247 -7.60 9.54 3.34
CA SER A 247 -6.61 10.49 2.85
C SER A 247 -6.91 11.92 3.31
N GLN A 248 -8.18 12.36 3.28
CA GLN A 248 -8.60 13.68 3.74
C GLN A 248 -8.40 13.88 5.24
N GLU A 249 -8.74 12.89 6.06
CA GLU A 249 -8.52 12.95 7.50
C GLU A 249 -7.03 13.08 7.86
N SER A 250 -6.13 12.54 7.04
CA SER A 250 -4.69 12.69 7.21
C SER A 250 -4.22 14.12 6.91
N GLU A 251 -4.82 14.79 5.92
CA GLU A 251 -4.53 16.18 5.57
C GLU A 251 -5.02 17.14 6.65
N VAL A 252 -6.22 16.92 7.17
CA VAL A 252 -6.81 17.74 8.25
C VAL A 252 -5.94 17.70 9.51
N ARG A 253 -5.47 16.51 9.92
CA ARG A 253 -4.58 16.40 11.09
C ARG A 253 -3.25 17.11 10.88
N ARG A 254 -2.65 17.01 9.70
CA ARG A 254 -1.41 17.71 9.35
C ARG A 254 -1.55 19.22 9.48
N ASN A 255 -2.72 19.75 9.13
CA ASN A 255 -3.02 21.19 9.21
C ASN A 255 -3.38 21.66 10.64
N ILE A 256 -3.83 20.75 11.52
CA ILE A 256 -4.21 21.06 12.93
C ILE A 256 -3.01 20.93 13.87
N GLU A 257 -2.04 20.10 13.57
CA GLU A 257 -0.77 19.96 14.30
C GLU A 257 0.39 20.62 13.51
N PRO A 258 0.39 21.96 13.29
CA PRO A 258 1.55 22.63 12.74
C PRO A 258 2.62 22.71 13.86
N GLU A 259 3.74 22.03 13.63
CA GLU A 259 5.03 22.37 14.25
C GLU A 259 5.14 22.46 15.79
N ASN A 260 4.58 21.50 16.53
CA ASN A 260 4.99 21.36 17.93
C ASN A 260 6.09 20.29 18.14
N SER A 261 6.82 19.95 17.09
CA SER A 261 8.07 19.18 17.15
C SER A 261 9.28 20.10 16.96
N SER A 262 9.42 21.12 17.82
CA SER A 262 10.77 21.59 18.16
C SER A 262 11.52 20.38 18.72
N PRO A 263 12.75 20.10 18.27
CA PRO A 263 13.52 19.02 18.85
C PRO A 263 13.62 19.30 20.35
N ALA A 264 13.10 18.38 21.16
CA ALA A 264 13.27 18.45 22.62
C ALA A 264 14.75 18.65 22.89
N SER A 265 15.07 19.74 23.54
CA SER A 265 16.42 20.03 23.98
C SER A 265 16.97 18.79 24.70
N PRO A 266 18.21 18.37 24.45
CA PRO A 266 18.76 17.20 25.10
C PRO A 266 18.64 17.39 26.64
N PRO A 267 18.25 16.33 27.37
CA PRO A 267 18.13 16.43 28.82
C PRO A 267 19.46 16.92 29.39
N SER A 268 19.37 17.98 30.17
CA SER A 268 20.55 18.53 30.91
C SER A 268 21.18 17.40 31.70
N PRO A 269 22.52 17.29 31.73
CA PRO A 269 23.20 16.26 32.49
C PRO A 269 22.82 16.41 33.97
N CYS A 270 22.22 15.35 34.53
CA CYS A 270 21.98 15.27 35.97
C CYS A 270 23.30 15.40 36.70
N TYR A 271 23.53 16.54 37.32
CA TYR A 271 24.57 16.72 38.29
C TYR A 271 24.24 15.86 39.52
N ILE A 272 24.92 14.74 39.66
CA ILE A 272 24.88 13.93 40.89
C ILE A 272 25.64 14.72 41.96
N SER A 273 24.91 15.39 42.82
CA SER A 273 25.43 16.01 44.03
C SER A 273 25.79 14.91 45.04
N THR A 274 27.04 14.52 45.02
CA THR A 274 27.63 13.63 46.04
C THR A 274 28.04 14.47 47.24
N THR A 275 27.15 14.64 48.19
CA THR A 275 27.51 15.12 49.53
C THR A 275 26.70 14.35 50.57
N SER A 276 27.16 13.15 50.88
CA SER A 276 26.84 12.47 52.15
C SER A 276 28.15 12.27 52.93
N ARG A 277 28.44 13.25 53.77
CA ARG A 277 29.47 13.11 54.81
C ARG A 277 28.96 12.08 55.83
N VAL A 278 29.55 10.93 55.85
CA VAL A 278 29.38 9.95 56.92
C VAL A 278 30.17 10.47 58.12
N GLN A 279 29.45 10.85 59.20
CA GLN A 279 30.04 11.18 60.51
C GLN A 279 30.15 9.88 61.28
N LEU A 280 31.39 9.44 61.57
CA LEU A 280 31.68 8.33 62.46
C LEU A 280 31.48 8.74 63.89
N PRO A 281 30.92 7.95 64.79
CA PRO A 281 30.87 8.27 66.23
C PRO A 281 32.22 8.07 66.90
N ILE A 282 32.58 9.01 67.77
CA ILE A 282 33.77 9.01 68.67
C ILE A 282 33.44 8.10 69.87
N PRO A 283 34.26 7.14 70.27
CA PRO A 283 34.05 6.42 71.50
C PRO A 283 34.43 7.31 72.70
N SER A 284 33.55 7.31 73.68
CA SER A 284 33.82 7.92 75.01
C SER A 284 34.43 6.85 75.94
N ASP A 285 35.49 7.22 76.58
CA ASP A 285 36.06 6.56 77.76
C ASP A 285 35.10 6.55 78.94
#